data_bf7d90b0fb31d27c8a7cbb8cd33a863c
#
_entry.id   bf7d90b0fb31d27c8a7cbb8cd33a863c
#
_cell.length_a   1.000
_cell.length_b   1.000
_cell.length_c   1.000
_cell.angle_alpha   90.00
_cell.angle_beta   90.00
_cell.angle_gamma   90.00
#
_symmetry.space_group_name_H-M   'P 1'
#
loop_
_entity.id
_entity.type
_entity.pdbx_description
1 polymer ?
#
loop_
_entity_poly.entity_id
_entity_poly.type
_entity_poly.pdbx_seq_one_letter_code
_entity_poly.pdbx_strand_id
1 'polypeptide(L)'
;MEFVDLIQSRRSVRGYSAAIPHDDLVALLTRAQQAPSWKNLQASRCYAVESPEALAALRVQGLPSFNQNSSTGATLVVTTYVRDLVGFTQGQPDNEVGNGWGAYDLGLHDAYLVLAAADMGYDTLIMGIRDAEVIRKLLDIPENEAIMSVIAVGKRAEAPAPRPRKPLDEVTRFI
;
A
#
# COMPACT_ATOMS: atom_id res chain seq x y z
N MET A 1 -7.82 -0.45 19.86
CA MET A 1 -8.55 0.82 19.61
C MET A 1 -9.94 0.49 19.09
N GLU A 2 -10.99 1.29 19.41
CA GLU A 2 -12.27 1.07 18.77
C GLU A 2 -12.18 1.38 17.27
N PHE A 3 -12.91 0.64 16.44
CA PHE A 3 -12.79 0.73 14.98
C PHE A 3 -13.05 2.15 14.44
N VAL A 4 -14.04 2.83 14.98
CA VAL A 4 -14.36 4.21 14.58
C VAL A 4 -13.20 5.16 14.87
N ASP A 5 -12.60 5.05 16.05
CA ASP A 5 -11.43 5.86 16.43
C ASP A 5 -10.23 5.57 15.52
N LEU A 6 -10.03 4.29 15.17
CA LEU A 6 -8.96 3.87 14.28
C LEU A 6 -9.06 4.52 12.90
N ILE A 7 -10.21 4.43 12.24
CA ILE A 7 -10.42 5.03 10.91
C ILE A 7 -10.37 6.56 10.94
N GLN A 8 -10.79 7.18 12.05
CA GLN A 8 -10.75 8.63 12.23
C GLN A 8 -9.36 9.16 12.57
N SER A 9 -8.52 8.38 13.25
CA SER A 9 -7.17 8.79 13.67
C SER A 9 -6.09 8.55 12.61
N ARG A 10 -6.26 7.52 11.76
CA ARG A 10 -5.27 7.19 10.72
C ARG A 10 -5.03 8.35 9.75
N ARG A 11 -3.77 8.63 9.48
CA ARG A 11 -3.31 9.71 8.58
C ARG A 11 -2.33 9.19 7.53
N SER A 12 -2.22 9.92 6.42
CA SER A 12 -1.08 9.81 5.51
C SER A 12 0.05 10.68 6.07
N VAL A 13 1.11 10.03 6.55
CA VAL A 13 2.21 10.68 7.28
C VAL A 13 3.41 10.87 6.36
N ARG A 14 4.10 11.98 6.51
CA ARG A 14 5.32 12.32 5.78
C ARG A 14 6.43 12.62 6.78
N GLY A 15 7.57 11.92 6.61
CA GLY A 15 8.69 11.98 7.56
C GLY A 15 8.49 11.06 8.76
N TYR A 16 9.47 10.23 9.00
CA TYR A 16 9.44 9.19 10.02
C TYR A 16 10.64 9.30 10.94
N SER A 17 10.42 9.10 12.24
CA SER A 17 11.46 9.08 13.28
C SER A 17 12.11 7.70 13.42
N ALA A 18 11.41 6.64 13.02
CA ALA A 18 11.92 5.27 13.05
C ALA A 18 11.18 4.39 12.03
N ALA A 19 11.90 3.45 11.43
CA ALA A 19 11.35 2.36 10.64
C ALA A 19 10.57 1.37 11.53
N ILE A 20 9.75 0.53 10.91
CA ILE A 20 9.08 -0.57 11.60
C ILE A 20 10.08 -1.73 11.80
N PRO A 21 10.17 -2.36 12.98
CA PRO A 21 10.97 -3.56 13.20
C PRO A 21 10.45 -4.75 12.38
N HIS A 22 11.34 -5.69 12.05
CA HIS A 22 11.03 -6.87 11.24
C HIS A 22 9.82 -7.67 11.76
N ASP A 23 9.81 -8.02 13.04
CA ASP A 23 8.74 -8.84 13.63
C ASP A 23 7.38 -8.12 13.56
N ASP A 24 7.36 -6.81 13.78
CA ASP A 24 6.16 -5.99 13.66
C ASP A 24 5.74 -5.87 12.18
N LEU A 25 6.68 -5.79 11.24
CA LEU A 25 6.39 -5.77 9.81
C LEU A 25 5.77 -7.10 9.36
N VAL A 26 6.28 -8.23 9.82
CA VAL A 26 5.71 -9.56 9.57
C VAL A 26 4.28 -9.65 10.14
N ALA A 27 4.08 -9.20 11.38
CA ALA A 27 2.74 -9.17 11.99
C ALA A 27 1.77 -8.26 11.22
N LEU A 28 2.25 -7.10 10.76
CA LEU A 28 1.48 -6.17 9.94
C LEU A 28 1.03 -6.80 8.62
N LEU A 29 1.95 -7.38 7.86
CA LEU A 29 1.67 -8.01 6.58
C LEU A 29 0.74 -9.24 6.75
N THR A 30 0.91 -10.01 7.82
CA THR A 30 0.00 -11.12 8.16
C THR A 30 -1.44 -10.64 8.40
N ARG A 31 -1.62 -9.48 9.05
CA ARG A 31 -2.95 -8.86 9.22
C ARG A 31 -3.52 -8.38 7.90
N ALA A 32 -2.70 -7.79 7.04
CA ALA A 32 -3.12 -7.32 5.72
C ALA A 32 -3.63 -8.46 4.82
N GLN A 33 -3.07 -9.67 4.94
CA GLN A 33 -3.53 -10.87 4.21
C GLN A 33 -4.97 -11.30 4.54
N GLN A 34 -5.58 -10.79 5.62
CA GLN A 34 -6.98 -11.08 5.96
C GLN A 34 -7.97 -10.28 5.10
N ALA A 35 -7.50 -9.41 4.21
CA ALA A 35 -8.36 -8.69 3.28
C ALA A 35 -9.11 -9.67 2.34
N PRO A 36 -10.39 -9.41 2.05
CA PRO A 36 -11.11 -10.21 1.07
C PRO A 36 -10.56 -10.00 -0.34
N SER A 37 -10.72 -11.00 -1.20
CA SER A 37 -10.38 -10.90 -2.62
C SER A 37 -11.39 -11.65 -3.48
N TRP A 38 -11.49 -11.31 -4.76
CA TRP A 38 -12.35 -11.98 -5.73
C TRP A 38 -12.09 -13.50 -5.71
N LYS A 39 -13.14 -14.29 -5.45
CA LYS A 39 -13.08 -15.78 -5.34
C LYS A 39 -11.93 -16.27 -4.43
N ASN A 40 -11.46 -15.45 -3.50
CA ASN A 40 -10.30 -15.72 -2.66
C ASN A 40 -9.01 -16.03 -3.45
N LEU A 41 -8.82 -15.38 -4.59
CA LEU A 41 -7.65 -15.61 -5.45
C LEU A 41 -6.34 -15.03 -4.89
N GLN A 42 -6.44 -14.10 -3.93
CA GLN A 42 -5.29 -13.55 -3.19
C GLN A 42 -4.16 -13.10 -4.13
N ALA A 43 -4.50 -12.29 -5.12
CA ALA A 43 -3.57 -11.86 -6.17
C ALA A 43 -2.58 -10.77 -5.72
N SER A 44 -2.81 -10.13 -4.55
CA SER A 44 -1.93 -9.09 -4.00
C SER A 44 -0.56 -9.66 -3.61
N ARG A 45 0.51 -8.88 -3.86
CA ARG A 45 1.87 -9.19 -3.45
C ARG A 45 2.50 -7.99 -2.75
N CYS A 46 3.40 -8.26 -1.81
CA CYS A 46 4.17 -7.25 -1.10
C CYS A 46 5.65 -7.56 -1.20
N TYR A 47 6.43 -6.55 -1.53
CA TYR A 47 7.89 -6.59 -1.49
C TYR A 47 8.33 -5.65 -0.37
N ALA A 48 8.62 -6.21 0.79
CA ALA A 48 9.09 -5.47 1.95
C ALA A 48 10.60 -5.24 1.83
N VAL A 49 10.99 -3.98 1.78
CA VAL A 49 12.40 -3.58 1.58
C VAL A 49 12.97 -3.14 2.92
N GLU A 50 13.88 -3.94 3.47
CA GLU A 50 14.43 -3.74 4.82
C GLU A 50 15.95 -3.43 4.81
N SER A 51 16.71 -3.96 3.83
CA SER A 51 18.15 -3.66 3.82
C SER A 51 18.42 -2.19 3.54
N PRO A 52 19.38 -1.56 4.23
CA PRO A 52 19.71 -0.15 4.04
C PRO A 52 20.06 0.19 2.59
N GLU A 53 20.77 -0.70 1.90
CA GLU A 53 21.20 -0.53 0.52
C GLU A 53 20.01 -0.54 -0.45
N ALA A 54 19.12 -1.52 -0.30
CA ALA A 54 17.92 -1.63 -1.14
C ALA A 54 16.93 -0.47 -0.87
N LEU A 55 16.77 -0.06 0.40
CA LEU A 55 15.97 1.12 0.77
C LEU A 55 16.52 2.40 0.13
N ALA A 56 17.84 2.60 0.17
CA ALA A 56 18.47 3.76 -0.44
C ALA A 56 18.28 3.74 -1.96
N ALA A 57 18.52 2.60 -2.61
CA ALA A 57 18.37 2.44 -4.05
C ALA A 57 16.91 2.69 -4.49
N LEU A 58 15.95 2.04 -3.82
CA LEU A 58 14.53 2.21 -4.12
C LEU A 58 14.08 3.65 -3.96
N ARG A 59 14.49 4.31 -2.86
CA ARG A 59 14.12 5.70 -2.57
C ARG A 59 14.68 6.64 -3.62
N VAL A 60 15.97 6.54 -3.94
CA VAL A 60 16.66 7.48 -4.85
C VAL A 60 16.28 7.25 -6.31
N GLN A 61 16.15 6.00 -6.75
CA GLN A 61 15.95 5.67 -8.16
C GLN A 61 14.47 5.45 -8.52
N GLY A 62 13.69 4.87 -7.61
CA GLY A 62 12.30 4.50 -7.85
C GLY A 62 11.26 5.56 -7.50
N LEU A 63 11.64 6.62 -6.75
CA LEU A 63 10.72 7.64 -6.27
C LEU A 63 11.15 9.06 -6.70
N PRO A 64 10.19 9.95 -7.02
CA PRO A 64 10.49 11.37 -7.24
C PRO A 64 10.91 12.05 -5.92
N SER A 65 11.62 13.16 -6.00
CA SER A 65 12.25 13.85 -4.87
C SER A 65 11.30 14.14 -3.70
N PHE A 66 10.05 14.55 -3.97
CA PHE A 66 9.06 14.80 -2.92
C PHE A 66 8.65 13.53 -2.16
N ASN A 67 8.60 12.35 -2.83
CA ASN A 67 8.33 11.08 -2.19
C ASN A 67 9.58 10.54 -1.48
N GLN A 68 10.78 10.81 -1.99
CA GLN A 68 12.03 10.52 -1.28
C GLN A 68 12.03 11.19 0.09
N ASN A 69 11.78 12.50 0.12
CA ASN A 69 11.72 13.29 1.35
C ASN A 69 10.60 12.82 2.29
N SER A 70 9.40 12.54 1.74
CA SER A 70 8.25 12.10 2.52
C SER A 70 8.43 10.73 3.17
N SER A 71 9.26 9.85 2.60
CA SER A 71 9.50 8.48 3.09
C SER A 71 10.80 8.33 3.90
N THR A 72 11.50 9.43 4.17
CA THR A 72 12.75 9.40 4.97
C THR A 72 12.48 8.77 6.34
N GLY A 73 13.34 7.82 6.75
CA GLY A 73 13.25 7.13 8.03
C GLY A 73 12.26 5.95 8.06
N ALA A 74 11.50 5.69 6.98
CA ALA A 74 10.54 4.59 6.90
C ALA A 74 11.13 3.33 6.25
N THR A 75 10.57 2.17 6.58
CA THR A 75 10.61 0.96 5.74
C THR A 75 9.68 1.17 4.54
N LEU A 76 10.02 0.60 3.38
CA LEU A 76 9.23 0.70 2.16
C LEU A 76 8.66 -0.68 1.79
N VAL A 77 7.36 -0.71 1.50
CA VAL A 77 6.67 -1.90 0.98
C VAL A 77 6.14 -1.55 -0.40
N VAL A 78 6.63 -2.25 -1.43
CA VAL A 78 6.07 -2.14 -2.79
C VAL A 78 4.90 -3.10 -2.88
N THR A 79 3.75 -2.61 -3.34
CA THR A 79 2.53 -3.42 -3.49
C THR A 79 2.19 -3.61 -4.95
N THR A 80 1.90 -4.88 -5.31
CA THR A 80 1.60 -5.31 -6.67
C THR A 80 0.39 -6.24 -6.68
N TYR A 81 -0.17 -6.48 -7.87
CA TYR A 81 -1.12 -7.58 -8.08
C TYR A 81 -0.73 -8.39 -9.33
N VAL A 82 -1.07 -9.67 -9.31
CA VAL A 82 -0.88 -10.56 -10.46
C VAL A 82 -1.90 -10.21 -11.53
N ARG A 83 -1.43 -9.86 -12.75
CA ARG A 83 -2.27 -9.53 -13.90
C ARG A 83 -3.01 -10.76 -14.43
N ASP A 84 -4.12 -10.52 -15.09
CA ASP A 84 -4.92 -11.51 -15.83
C ASP A 84 -5.35 -12.70 -14.95
N LEU A 85 -5.47 -12.49 -13.63
CA LEU A 85 -5.91 -13.48 -12.66
C LEU A 85 -7.27 -13.11 -12.07
N VAL A 86 -7.40 -11.94 -11.47
CA VAL A 86 -8.64 -11.48 -10.82
C VAL A 86 -9.58 -10.88 -11.87
N GLY A 87 -10.82 -11.38 -11.95
CA GLY A 87 -11.79 -10.95 -12.97
C GLY A 87 -11.52 -11.55 -14.35
N PHE A 88 -10.81 -12.71 -14.41
CA PHE A 88 -10.55 -13.45 -15.64
C PHE A 88 -10.97 -14.91 -15.50
N THR A 89 -11.50 -15.46 -16.59
CA THR A 89 -11.83 -16.88 -16.74
C THR A 89 -11.25 -17.39 -18.07
N GLN A 90 -10.45 -18.46 -18.02
CA GLN A 90 -9.77 -19.03 -19.19
C GLN A 90 -8.96 -17.98 -19.99
N GLY A 91 -8.31 -17.05 -19.31
CA GLY A 91 -7.48 -16.00 -19.92
C GLY A 91 -8.28 -14.86 -20.57
N GLN A 92 -9.62 -14.84 -20.42
CA GLN A 92 -10.47 -13.75 -20.91
C GLN A 92 -11.03 -12.95 -19.74
N PRO A 93 -11.15 -11.61 -19.86
CA PRO A 93 -11.76 -10.79 -18.82
C PRO A 93 -13.24 -11.14 -18.67
N ASP A 94 -13.69 -11.30 -17.42
CA ASP A 94 -15.10 -11.61 -17.09
C ASP A 94 -16.05 -10.43 -17.39
N ASN A 95 -15.53 -9.22 -17.45
CA ASN A 95 -16.24 -7.99 -17.81
C ASN A 95 -15.27 -6.86 -18.25
N GLU A 96 -15.81 -5.69 -18.55
CA GLU A 96 -15.08 -4.53 -19.07
C GLU A 96 -14.00 -3.95 -18.11
N VAL A 97 -14.06 -4.30 -16.83
CA VAL A 97 -13.10 -3.80 -15.83
C VAL A 97 -11.74 -4.49 -15.97
N GLY A 98 -11.71 -5.77 -16.39
CA GLY A 98 -10.48 -6.51 -16.62
C GLY A 98 -9.53 -6.47 -15.41
N ASN A 99 -8.28 -6.07 -15.64
CA ASN A 99 -7.26 -5.96 -14.57
C ASN A 99 -7.58 -4.91 -13.49
N GLY A 100 -8.60 -4.09 -13.66
CA GLY A 100 -9.10 -3.21 -12.60
C GLY A 100 -9.59 -3.97 -11.38
N TRP A 101 -10.04 -5.22 -11.53
CA TRP A 101 -10.39 -6.08 -10.38
C TRP A 101 -9.19 -6.47 -9.55
N GLY A 102 -8.02 -6.72 -10.16
CA GLY A 102 -6.77 -6.93 -9.44
C GLY A 102 -6.35 -5.69 -8.65
N ALA A 103 -6.50 -4.50 -9.25
CA ALA A 103 -6.25 -3.23 -8.56
C ALA A 103 -7.25 -2.98 -7.42
N TYR A 104 -8.53 -3.36 -7.59
CA TYR A 104 -9.57 -3.27 -6.56
C TYR A 104 -9.23 -4.15 -5.35
N ASP A 105 -8.92 -5.43 -5.58
CA ASP A 105 -8.52 -6.36 -4.51
C ASP A 105 -7.27 -5.88 -3.77
N LEU A 106 -6.27 -5.36 -4.51
CA LEU A 106 -5.08 -4.78 -3.90
C LEU A 106 -5.43 -3.55 -3.05
N GLY A 107 -6.37 -2.72 -3.49
CA GLY A 107 -6.86 -1.58 -2.70
C GLY A 107 -7.49 -2.00 -1.37
N LEU A 108 -8.21 -3.13 -1.35
CA LEU A 108 -8.74 -3.73 -0.12
C LEU A 108 -7.60 -4.21 0.79
N HIS A 109 -6.60 -4.91 0.23
CA HIS A 109 -5.41 -5.35 0.96
C HIS A 109 -4.64 -4.17 1.55
N ASP A 110 -4.38 -3.12 0.76
CA ASP A 110 -3.67 -1.93 1.22
C ASP A 110 -4.47 -1.15 2.28
N ALA A 111 -5.80 -1.18 2.23
CA ALA A 111 -6.65 -0.62 3.28
C ALA A 111 -6.47 -1.38 4.61
N TYR A 112 -6.45 -2.71 4.57
CA TYR A 112 -6.15 -3.53 5.76
C TYR A 112 -4.74 -3.25 6.28
N LEU A 113 -3.74 -3.14 5.40
CA LEU A 113 -2.37 -2.81 5.79
C LEU A 113 -2.30 -1.48 6.53
N VAL A 114 -2.87 -0.40 5.99
CA VAL A 114 -2.77 0.93 6.60
C VAL A 114 -3.56 1.05 7.90
N LEU A 115 -4.68 0.32 8.03
CA LEU A 115 -5.46 0.27 9.26
C LEU A 115 -4.76 -0.58 10.33
N ALA A 116 -4.22 -1.74 9.95
CA ALA A 116 -3.45 -2.57 10.87
C ALA A 116 -2.18 -1.86 11.38
N ALA A 117 -1.48 -1.13 10.50
CA ALA A 117 -0.35 -0.30 10.91
C ALA A 117 -0.77 0.72 11.97
N ALA A 118 -1.88 1.42 11.75
CA ALA A 118 -2.39 2.41 12.71
C ALA A 118 -2.79 1.78 14.05
N ASP A 119 -3.43 0.60 14.04
CA ASP A 119 -3.76 -0.15 15.26
C ASP A 119 -2.53 -0.59 16.04
N MET A 120 -1.45 -0.94 15.32
CA MET A 120 -0.15 -1.29 15.90
C MET A 120 0.68 -0.05 16.33
N GLY A 121 0.15 1.17 16.14
CA GLY A 121 0.83 2.42 16.47
C GLY A 121 1.93 2.80 15.49
N TYR A 122 1.83 2.35 14.23
CA TYR A 122 2.64 2.78 13.10
C TYR A 122 1.83 3.67 12.16
N ASP A 123 2.56 4.41 11.34
CA ASP A 123 1.99 5.31 10.34
C ASP A 123 2.40 4.94 8.95
N THR A 124 1.59 5.34 7.97
CA THR A 124 1.81 4.98 6.57
C THR A 124 1.64 6.16 5.63
N LEU A 125 2.28 6.04 4.45
CA LEU A 125 2.05 6.89 3.28
C LEU A 125 2.00 6.03 2.03
N ILE A 126 0.85 5.99 1.35
CA ILE A 126 0.73 5.35 0.04
C ILE A 126 1.22 6.34 -1.03
N MET A 127 2.20 5.94 -1.81
CA MET A 127 2.84 6.74 -2.87
C MET A 127 2.59 6.08 -4.23
N GLY A 128 1.70 6.70 -5.02
CA GLY A 128 1.38 6.22 -6.37
C GLY A 128 2.33 6.75 -7.45
N ILE A 129 2.98 7.90 -7.24
CA ILE A 129 3.96 8.45 -8.19
C ILE A 129 5.32 7.81 -7.90
N ARG A 130 5.73 6.92 -8.78
CA ARG A 130 6.94 6.09 -8.73
C ARG A 130 7.38 5.71 -10.13
N ASP A 131 8.62 5.26 -10.29
CA ASP A 131 9.12 4.64 -11.52
C ASP A 131 8.98 3.10 -11.41
N ALA A 132 7.94 2.56 -12.06
CA ALA A 132 7.64 1.13 -11.97
C ALA A 132 8.71 0.25 -12.64
N GLU A 133 9.31 0.70 -13.75
CA GLU A 133 10.32 -0.07 -14.46
C GLU A 133 11.64 -0.15 -13.69
N VAL A 134 12.03 0.94 -13.05
CA VAL A 134 13.19 0.96 -12.17
C VAL A 134 12.94 0.06 -10.94
N ILE A 135 11.76 0.17 -10.31
CA ILE A 135 11.42 -0.65 -9.14
C ILE A 135 11.40 -2.14 -9.49
N ARG A 136 10.83 -2.51 -10.65
CA ARG A 136 10.79 -3.88 -11.13
C ARG A 136 12.19 -4.47 -11.21
N LYS A 137 13.13 -3.74 -11.80
CA LYS A 137 14.52 -4.18 -11.94
C LYS A 137 15.26 -4.26 -10.60
N LEU A 138 15.03 -3.30 -9.70
CA LEU A 138 15.69 -3.26 -8.40
C LEU A 138 15.27 -4.42 -7.48
N LEU A 139 14.01 -4.85 -7.58
CA LEU A 139 13.41 -5.85 -6.68
C LEU A 139 13.12 -7.19 -7.38
N ASP A 140 13.52 -7.34 -8.63
CA ASP A 140 13.26 -8.54 -9.46
C ASP A 140 11.78 -8.95 -9.47
N ILE A 141 10.90 -7.95 -9.65
CA ILE A 141 9.46 -8.17 -9.67
C ILE A 141 9.04 -8.78 -11.01
N PRO A 142 8.30 -9.91 -11.02
CA PRO A 142 7.88 -10.58 -12.24
C PRO A 142 7.08 -9.67 -13.19
N GLU A 143 7.21 -9.90 -14.51
CA GLU A 143 6.53 -9.13 -15.55
C GLU A 143 5.01 -9.25 -15.50
N ASN A 144 4.50 -10.37 -15.01
CA ASN A 144 3.06 -10.59 -14.82
C ASN A 144 2.48 -9.88 -13.60
N GLU A 145 3.27 -9.12 -12.85
CA GLU A 145 2.79 -8.30 -11.75
C GLU A 145 2.68 -6.82 -12.14
N ALA A 146 1.58 -6.18 -11.76
CA ALA A 146 1.40 -4.73 -11.90
C ALA A 146 1.81 -4.02 -10.60
N ILE A 147 2.85 -3.21 -10.64
CA ILE A 147 3.28 -2.40 -9.50
C ILE A 147 2.30 -1.24 -9.32
N MET A 148 1.61 -1.16 -8.18
CA MET A 148 0.60 -0.12 -7.91
C MET A 148 1.13 1.01 -7.07
N SER A 149 1.75 0.70 -5.94
CA SER A 149 2.20 1.73 -5.01
C SER A 149 3.49 1.34 -4.29
N VAL A 150 4.11 2.34 -3.67
CA VAL A 150 5.11 2.16 -2.63
C VAL A 150 4.53 2.72 -1.34
N ILE A 151 4.45 1.90 -0.30
CA ILE A 151 3.92 2.29 1.01
C ILE A 151 5.09 2.48 1.97
N ALA A 152 5.27 3.70 2.48
CA ALA A 152 6.18 3.96 3.59
C ALA A 152 5.49 3.57 4.90
N VAL A 153 6.21 2.87 5.79
CA VAL A 153 5.72 2.40 7.09
C VAL A 153 6.76 2.70 8.17
N GLY A 154 6.31 3.31 9.29
CA GLY A 154 7.20 3.64 10.41
C GLY A 154 6.52 4.48 11.48
N LYS A 155 7.29 4.94 12.45
CA LYS A 155 6.82 5.89 13.48
C LYS A 155 6.87 7.29 12.92
N ARG A 156 5.78 8.06 13.04
CA ARG A 156 5.73 9.45 12.60
C ARG A 156 6.74 10.33 13.33
N ALA A 157 7.38 11.26 12.62
CA ALA A 157 8.14 12.35 13.23
C ALA A 157 7.20 13.44 13.78
N GLU A 158 6.13 13.74 13.02
CA GLU A 158 5.12 14.72 13.38
C GLU A 158 3.71 14.23 13.04
N ALA A 159 2.73 14.64 13.83
CA ALA A 159 1.33 14.32 13.58
C ALA A 159 0.72 15.31 12.57
N PRO A 160 0.30 14.87 11.37
CA PRO A 160 -0.34 15.79 10.43
C PRO A 160 -1.78 16.10 10.86
N ALA A 161 -2.24 17.30 10.52
CA ALA A 161 -3.61 17.69 10.72
C ALA A 161 -4.58 16.79 9.93
N PRO A 162 -5.80 16.55 10.44
CA PRO A 162 -6.83 15.81 9.71
C PRO A 162 -7.23 16.56 8.45
N ARG A 163 -7.46 15.81 7.36
CA ARG A 163 -8.00 16.39 6.11
C ARG A 163 -9.52 16.24 6.11
N PRO A 164 -10.27 17.26 5.68
CA PRO A 164 -11.73 17.18 5.59
C PRO A 164 -12.15 16.09 4.62
N ARG A 165 -13.36 15.57 4.82
CA ARG A 165 -14.05 14.71 3.88
C ARG A 165 -15.16 15.49 3.20
N LYS A 166 -15.50 15.11 1.98
CA LYS A 166 -16.70 15.63 1.32
C LYS A 166 -17.93 15.27 2.14
N PRO A 167 -18.97 16.11 2.13
CA PRO A 167 -20.28 15.75 2.64
C PRO A 167 -20.80 14.45 2.00
N LEU A 168 -21.57 13.68 2.75
CA LEU A 168 -22.04 12.37 2.29
C LEU A 168 -22.93 12.48 1.04
N ASP A 169 -23.76 13.52 0.94
CA ASP A 169 -24.65 13.81 -0.16
C ASP A 169 -23.96 14.15 -1.48
N GLU A 170 -22.69 14.61 -1.43
CA GLU A 170 -21.88 14.80 -2.64
C GLU A 170 -21.39 13.47 -3.26
N VAL A 171 -21.30 12.42 -2.47
CA VAL A 171 -20.65 11.14 -2.88
C VAL A 171 -21.60 9.95 -2.81
N THR A 172 -22.82 10.12 -2.33
CA THR A 172 -23.81 9.04 -2.13
C THR A 172 -25.19 9.47 -2.59
N ARG A 173 -25.90 8.59 -3.27
CA ARG A 173 -27.32 8.75 -3.57
C ARG A 173 -28.10 7.62 -2.91
N PHE A 174 -29.19 7.96 -2.23
CA PHE A 174 -30.19 7.00 -1.73
C PHE A 174 -31.31 6.94 -2.77
N ILE A 175 -31.59 5.76 -3.32
CA ILE A 175 -32.55 5.52 -4.41
C ILE A 175 -33.69 4.65 -3.86
#